data_621e3c818194bb1297d989d9e18f26f3
#
_entry.id   621e3c818194bb1297d989d9e18f26f3
#
_cell.length_a   1.000
_cell.length_b   1.000
_cell.length_c   1.000
_cell.angle_alpha   90.00
_cell.angle_beta   90.00
_cell.angle_gamma   90.00
#
_symmetry.space_group_name_H-M   'P 1'
#
loop_
_entity.id
_entity.type
_entity.pdbx_description
1 polymer ?
#
loop_
_entity_poly.entity_id
_entity_poly.type
_entity_poly.pdbx_seq_one_letter_code
_entity_poly.pdbx_strand_id
1 'polypeptide(L)'
;MKKIFSFLCLIVAVTAMTSCSSAKEEKGTSGTGNAVLDNIFERKSVRAYLNKGVEKEKIDLMLRAGMAAPTGRDIRPWEFVVVSDRAKLDSMAAALPYAKIADAGP
;
A
#
# COMPACT_ATOMS: atom_id res chain seq x y z
N MET A 1 48.33 -39.30 -4.86
CA MET A 1 46.88 -39.60 -4.82
C MET A 1 46.12 -38.92 -3.68
N LYS A 2 46.72 -38.62 -2.51
CA LYS A 2 46.05 -37.98 -1.37
C LYS A 2 45.75 -36.49 -1.54
N LYS A 3 46.46 -35.78 -2.42
CA LYS A 3 46.28 -34.32 -2.65
C LYS A 3 45.11 -33.99 -3.60
N ILE A 4 44.72 -34.91 -4.45
CA ILE A 4 43.62 -34.71 -5.42
C ILE A 4 42.26 -34.81 -4.75
N PHE A 5 42.17 -35.70 -3.73
CA PHE A 5 40.93 -35.83 -2.95
C PHE A 5 40.61 -34.62 -2.07
N SER A 6 41.67 -33.93 -1.59
CA SER A 6 41.49 -32.72 -0.79
C SER A 6 40.95 -31.52 -1.62
N PHE A 7 41.33 -31.44 -2.88
CA PHE A 7 40.85 -30.40 -3.80
C PHE A 7 39.43 -30.64 -4.28
N LEU A 8 39.03 -31.90 -4.43
CA LEU A 8 37.67 -32.26 -4.84
C LEU A 8 36.64 -31.96 -3.72
N CYS A 9 37.02 -32.15 -2.45
CA CYS A 9 36.18 -31.80 -1.31
C CYS A 9 35.97 -30.29 -1.14
N LEU A 10 36.97 -29.48 -1.53
CA LEU A 10 36.90 -28.03 -1.42
C LEU A 10 35.96 -27.43 -2.46
N ILE A 11 35.87 -28.02 -3.66
CA ILE A 11 35.00 -27.57 -4.73
C ILE A 11 33.53 -27.89 -4.43
N VAL A 12 33.22 -28.99 -3.78
CA VAL A 12 31.85 -29.37 -3.38
C VAL A 12 31.30 -28.46 -2.26
N ALA A 13 32.18 -27.94 -1.40
CA ALA A 13 31.78 -27.06 -0.31
C ALA A 13 31.42 -25.64 -0.76
N VAL A 14 31.90 -25.19 -1.92
CA VAL A 14 31.64 -23.82 -2.41
C VAL A 14 30.32 -23.73 -3.19
N THR A 15 29.80 -24.84 -3.72
CA THR A 15 28.55 -24.84 -4.48
C THR A 15 27.28 -24.90 -3.63
N ALA A 16 27.37 -25.07 -2.31
CA ALA A 16 26.24 -25.18 -1.40
C ALA A 16 25.77 -23.86 -0.79
N MET A 17 26.40 -22.72 -1.12
CA MET A 17 26.10 -21.42 -0.52
C MET A 17 25.35 -20.44 -1.44
N THR A 18 24.83 -20.89 -2.58
CA THR A 18 24.11 -20.00 -3.50
C THR A 18 22.65 -20.43 -3.65
N SER A 19 21.95 -20.55 -2.53
CA SER A 19 20.48 -20.61 -2.54
C SER A 19 19.95 -19.89 -1.32
N CYS A 20 20.31 -18.60 -1.17
CA CYS A 20 19.52 -17.68 -0.38
C CYS A 20 18.56 -17.03 -1.36
N SER A 21 17.54 -17.79 -1.76
CA SER A 21 16.34 -17.29 -2.35
C SER A 21 15.76 -16.30 -1.35
N SER A 22 15.76 -15.02 -1.70
CA SER A 22 15.06 -13.97 -1.00
C SER A 22 13.58 -14.38 -0.95
N ALA A 23 13.20 -15.06 0.10
CA ALA A 23 11.80 -15.27 0.43
C ALA A 23 11.25 -13.88 0.72
N LYS A 24 10.58 -13.30 -0.28
CA LYS A 24 9.64 -12.24 -0.09
C LYS A 24 8.65 -12.79 0.92
N GLU A 25 8.68 -12.27 2.14
CA GLU A 25 7.63 -12.56 3.12
C GLU A 25 6.32 -12.10 2.49
N GLU A 26 5.65 -12.99 1.83
CA GLU A 26 4.22 -12.90 1.65
C GLU A 26 3.64 -13.03 3.05
N LYS A 27 3.33 -11.89 3.64
CA LYS A 27 2.53 -11.78 4.84
C LYS A 27 1.26 -12.57 4.53
N GLY A 28 1.20 -13.78 5.09
CA GLY A 28 0.10 -14.70 4.90
C GLY A 28 -1.20 -14.01 5.29
N THR A 29 -1.83 -13.41 4.33
CA THR A 29 -3.19 -12.95 4.42
C THR A 29 -4.02 -14.23 4.43
N SER A 30 -4.59 -14.55 5.57
CA SER A 30 -5.64 -15.54 5.72
C SER A 30 -6.85 -15.04 4.94
N GLY A 31 -6.72 -15.00 3.63
CA GLY A 31 -7.74 -14.48 2.73
C GLY A 31 -8.92 -15.46 2.66
N THR A 32 -10.12 -14.94 2.55
CA THR A 32 -11.34 -15.74 2.32
C THR A 32 -11.39 -16.36 0.91
N GLY A 33 -10.38 -16.08 0.07
CA GLY A 33 -10.38 -16.40 -1.36
C GLY A 33 -11.25 -15.45 -2.20
N ASN A 34 -11.87 -14.46 -1.56
CA ASN A 34 -12.66 -13.43 -2.21
C ASN A 34 -12.06 -12.04 -1.90
N ALA A 35 -11.42 -11.43 -2.89
CA ALA A 35 -10.71 -10.15 -2.73
C ALA A 35 -11.61 -9.01 -2.20
N VAL A 36 -12.91 -9.06 -2.44
CA VAL A 36 -13.86 -8.05 -1.94
C VAL A 36 -14.07 -8.23 -0.43
N LEU A 37 -14.28 -9.47 0.02
CA LEU A 37 -14.45 -9.76 1.45
C LEU A 37 -13.17 -9.49 2.21
N ASP A 38 -12.03 -9.86 1.65
CA ASP A 38 -10.73 -9.60 2.25
C ASP A 38 -10.50 -8.10 2.45
N ASN A 39 -10.82 -7.28 1.46
CA ASN A 39 -10.72 -5.83 1.55
C ASN A 39 -11.67 -5.24 2.62
N ILE A 40 -12.87 -5.79 2.77
CA ILE A 40 -13.82 -5.38 3.81
C ILE A 40 -13.29 -5.72 5.21
N PHE A 41 -12.77 -6.93 5.40
CA PHE A 41 -12.28 -7.39 6.71
C PHE A 41 -10.95 -6.74 7.10
N GLU A 42 -10.07 -6.49 6.15
CA GLU A 42 -8.78 -5.83 6.39
C GLU A 42 -8.89 -4.31 6.55
N ARG A 43 -10.03 -3.73 6.21
CA ARG A 43 -10.24 -2.29 6.28
C ARG A 43 -10.04 -1.76 7.69
N LYS A 44 -9.21 -0.77 7.83
CA LYS A 44 -8.96 -0.04 9.08
C LYS A 44 -8.89 1.47 8.84
N SER A 45 -9.17 2.24 9.88
CA SER A 45 -9.02 3.69 9.84
C SER A 45 -7.55 4.06 10.00
N VAL A 46 -6.90 4.44 8.92
CA VAL A 46 -5.52 4.93 8.91
C VAL A 46 -5.54 6.45 9.03
N ARG A 47 -4.69 7.02 9.90
CA ARG A 47 -4.56 8.46 10.14
C ARG A 47 -3.11 8.94 10.13
N ALA A 48 -2.17 8.05 9.89
CA ALA A 48 -0.77 8.36 9.67
C ALA A 48 -0.39 7.88 8.27
N TYR A 49 0.17 8.76 7.48
CA TYR A 49 0.50 8.52 6.09
C TYR A 49 2.00 8.65 5.86
N LEU A 50 2.49 8.01 4.81
CA LEU A 50 3.85 8.20 4.35
C LEU A 50 3.94 9.54 3.60
N ASN A 51 5.08 10.22 3.71
CA ASN A 51 5.38 11.40 2.90
C ASN A 51 5.70 10.98 1.45
N LYS A 52 4.67 10.54 0.74
CA LYS A 52 4.75 10.07 -0.64
C LYS A 52 3.52 10.51 -1.41
N GLY A 53 3.73 11.23 -2.50
CA GLY A 53 2.65 11.65 -3.39
C GLY A 53 1.83 10.48 -3.92
N VAL A 54 0.55 10.72 -4.13
CA VAL A 54 -0.38 9.72 -4.70
C VAL A 54 -0.43 9.91 -6.22
N GLU A 55 -0.26 8.84 -6.96
CA GLU A 55 -0.31 8.84 -8.42
C GLU A 55 -1.72 9.24 -8.89
N LYS A 56 -1.80 10.01 -9.96
CA LYS A 56 -3.06 10.54 -10.51
C LYS A 56 -4.06 9.43 -10.83
N GLU A 57 -3.59 8.33 -11.36
CA GLU A 57 -4.41 7.17 -11.72
C GLU A 57 -5.12 6.56 -10.49
N LYS A 58 -4.46 6.57 -9.33
CA LYS A 58 -5.07 6.11 -8.07
C LYS A 58 -6.13 7.08 -7.57
N ILE A 59 -5.89 8.38 -7.71
CA ILE A 59 -6.88 9.40 -7.37
C ILE A 59 -8.12 9.24 -8.23
N ASP A 60 -7.95 9.07 -9.55
CA ASP A 60 -9.05 8.87 -10.49
C ASP A 60 -9.86 7.60 -10.16
N LEU A 61 -9.19 6.51 -9.77
CA LEU A 61 -9.86 5.28 -9.33
C LEU A 61 -10.68 5.49 -8.05
N MET A 62 -10.13 6.20 -7.07
CA MET A 62 -10.83 6.51 -5.82
C MET A 62 -12.07 7.38 -6.08
N LEU A 63 -11.96 8.37 -6.95
CA LEU A 63 -13.09 9.23 -7.33
C LEU A 63 -14.19 8.43 -8.04
N ARG A 64 -13.82 7.56 -8.98
CA ARG A 64 -14.76 6.66 -9.66
C ARG A 64 -15.45 5.72 -8.67
N ALA A 65 -14.72 5.14 -7.73
CA ALA A 65 -15.29 4.29 -6.70
C ALA A 65 -16.27 5.07 -5.81
N GLY A 66 -15.93 6.30 -5.41
CA GLY A 66 -16.81 7.18 -4.67
C GLY A 66 -18.10 7.52 -5.44
N MET A 67 -17.98 7.84 -6.74
CA MET A 67 -19.13 8.13 -7.59
C MET A 67 -20.03 6.92 -7.87
N ALA A 68 -19.48 5.70 -7.75
CA ALA A 68 -20.24 4.46 -7.92
C ALA A 68 -21.04 4.05 -6.66
N ALA A 69 -20.83 4.74 -5.53
CA ALA A 69 -21.58 4.44 -4.31
C ALA A 69 -23.09 4.71 -4.51
N PRO A 70 -23.98 3.90 -3.91
CA PRO A 70 -25.41 4.11 -4.02
C PRO A 70 -25.85 5.37 -3.26
N THR A 71 -26.85 6.06 -3.78
CA THR A 71 -27.50 7.21 -3.10
C THR A 71 -28.99 7.01 -2.96
N GLY A 72 -29.60 7.70 -2.01
CA GLY A 72 -31.05 7.74 -1.88
C GLY A 72 -31.68 8.24 -3.18
N ARG A 73 -32.55 7.45 -3.78
CA ARG A 73 -33.24 7.75 -5.06
C ARG A 73 -32.29 7.93 -6.27
N ASP A 74 -31.03 7.48 -6.18
CA ASP A 74 -30.02 7.67 -7.22
C ASP A 74 -29.82 9.16 -7.66
N ILE A 75 -29.98 10.08 -6.70
CA ILE A 75 -29.87 11.55 -6.97
C ILE A 75 -28.42 11.96 -7.25
N ARG A 76 -27.44 11.20 -6.73
CA ARG A 76 -25.99 11.42 -6.90
C ARG A 76 -25.56 12.87 -6.56
N PRO A 77 -25.86 13.39 -5.35
CA PRO A 77 -25.67 14.80 -5.01
C PRO A 77 -24.24 15.14 -4.58
N TRP A 78 -23.30 14.24 -4.77
CA TRP A 78 -21.91 14.46 -4.35
C TRP A 78 -21.13 15.24 -5.38
N GLU A 79 -20.29 16.11 -4.87
CA GLU A 79 -19.22 16.76 -5.60
C GLU A 79 -17.90 16.38 -4.93
N PHE A 80 -16.84 16.16 -5.72
CA PHE A 80 -15.51 15.83 -5.22
C PHE A 80 -14.56 16.97 -5.56
N VAL A 81 -13.85 17.45 -4.54
CA VAL A 81 -12.78 18.43 -4.71
C VAL A 81 -11.47 17.78 -4.29
N VAL A 82 -10.52 17.71 -5.21
CA VAL A 82 -9.17 17.17 -4.94
C VAL A 82 -8.26 18.36 -4.64
N VAL A 83 -7.68 18.35 -3.44
CA VAL A 83 -6.71 19.34 -3.00
C VAL A 83 -5.35 18.67 -2.86
N SER A 84 -4.38 19.05 -3.70
CA SER A 84 -3.01 18.54 -3.69
C SER A 84 -1.97 19.60 -3.32
N ASP A 85 -2.39 20.82 -3.14
CA ASP A 85 -1.52 21.93 -2.75
C ASP A 85 -1.28 21.88 -1.23
N ARG A 86 -0.02 21.73 -0.83
CA ARG A 86 0.37 21.61 0.59
C ARG A 86 -0.05 22.85 1.40
N ALA A 87 0.15 24.05 0.87
CA ALA A 87 -0.20 25.28 1.57
C ALA A 87 -1.71 25.41 1.83
N LYS A 88 -2.53 24.91 0.90
CA LYS A 88 -3.98 24.83 1.09
C LYS A 88 -4.36 23.79 2.13
N LEU A 89 -3.73 22.62 2.11
CA LEU A 89 -3.96 21.57 3.11
C LEU A 89 -3.60 22.06 4.52
N ASP A 90 -2.47 22.75 4.70
CA ASP A 90 -2.05 23.34 5.97
C ASP A 90 -3.04 24.40 6.45
N SER A 91 -3.50 25.25 5.55
CA SER A 91 -4.53 26.26 5.86
C SER A 91 -5.86 25.63 6.28
N MET A 92 -6.26 24.53 5.63
CA MET A 92 -7.45 23.77 6.00
C MET A 92 -7.31 23.11 7.37
N ALA A 93 -6.15 22.50 7.64
CA ALA A 93 -5.86 21.88 8.93
C ALA A 93 -5.85 22.90 10.09
N ALA A 94 -5.38 24.12 9.83
CA ALA A 94 -5.37 25.21 10.79
C ALA A 94 -6.76 25.82 11.05
N ALA A 95 -7.55 25.97 9.97
CA ALA A 95 -8.87 26.62 10.04
C ALA A 95 -9.99 25.70 10.55
N LEU A 96 -9.88 24.38 10.30
CA LEU A 96 -10.93 23.42 10.57
C LEU A 96 -10.52 22.42 11.65
N PRO A 97 -11.18 22.38 12.81
CA PRO A 97 -10.79 21.50 13.93
C PRO A 97 -10.88 20.00 13.56
N TYR A 98 -11.68 19.66 12.54
CA TYR A 98 -11.86 18.27 12.07
C TYR A 98 -10.94 17.89 10.91
N ALA A 99 -10.25 18.84 10.30
CA ALA A 99 -9.38 18.62 9.15
C ALA A 99 -7.91 18.39 9.49
N LYS A 100 -7.58 18.10 10.74
CA LYS A 100 -6.21 17.81 11.19
C LYS A 100 -5.52 16.67 10.43
N ILE A 101 -6.29 15.77 9.84
CA ILE A 101 -5.77 14.70 9.00
C ILE A 101 -5.12 15.25 7.72
N ALA A 102 -5.48 16.46 7.28
CA ALA A 102 -4.86 17.10 6.14
C ALA A 102 -3.38 17.46 6.39
N ASP A 103 -2.98 17.59 7.65
CA ASP A 103 -1.58 17.84 8.06
C ASP A 103 -0.74 16.55 8.05
N ALA A 104 -1.35 15.39 8.04
CA ALA A 104 -0.68 14.09 8.14
C ALA A 104 -0.23 13.49 6.80
N GLY A 105 -0.58 14.12 5.68
CA GLY A 105 -0.28 13.65 4.32
C GLY A 105 0.88 14.39 3.65
N PRO A 106 1.33 13.91 2.50
CA PRO A 106 2.37 14.56 1.69
C PRO A 106 1.88 15.86 1.07
#